data_2a6ace07eaf4e3394b7b7e42a22e8f4c
#
_entry.id   2a6ace07eaf4e3394b7b7e42a22e8f4c
#
_cell.length_a   1.000
_cell.length_b   1.000
_cell.length_c   1.000
_cell.angle_alpha   90.00
_cell.angle_beta   90.00
_cell.angle_gamma   90.00
#
_symmetry.space_group_name_H-M   'P 1'
#
loop_
_entity.id
_entity.type
_entity.pdbx_description
1 polymer ?
#
loop_
_entity_poly.entity_id
_entity_poly.type
_entity_poly.pdbx_seq_one_letter_code
_entity_poly.pdbx_strand_id
1 'polypeptide(L)'
;MLTSASTKKTAKPKLALAVQYVTAVDYLPTRSQVRRWVRAALTGDAEITVRFVAAEEGRALNRDYRGKDYATNVLSFAYESAPAGGSVCGDLVLCTPVVALEAQQQQKSLNAHYAHLVVHGVLHLQGFDHETEAQAQVMEARERTIVMRLGFVDPYSDGDK
;
A
#
# COMPACT_ATOMS: atom_id res chain seq x y z
N MET A 1 25.13 26.29 15.11
CA MET A 1 25.05 25.84 14.81
C MET A 1 24.75 24.72 14.62
N LEU A 2 24.93 24.20 14.40
CA LEU A 2 24.80 23.06 14.19
C LEU A 2 23.77 22.46 14.72
N THR A 3 23.60 22.56 15.46
CA THR A 3 22.70 21.98 16.17
C THR A 3 21.48 22.03 15.53
N SER A 4 21.22 22.96 14.89
CA SER A 4 19.98 23.05 14.33
C SER A 4 19.73 21.88 13.54
N ALA A 5 20.65 21.41 12.92
CA ALA A 5 20.42 20.30 12.11
C ALA A 5 19.86 19.19 12.86
N SER A 6 20.42 18.94 13.95
CA SER A 6 19.99 17.81 14.64
C SER A 6 18.63 17.98 15.15
N THR A 7 18.28 19.14 15.43
CA THR A 7 17.02 19.28 16.03
C THR A 7 15.99 19.15 15.02
N LYS A 8 16.35 19.08 13.82
CA LYS A 8 15.44 19.01 12.94
C LYS A 8 14.86 17.81 12.94
N LYS A 9 14.15 17.44 13.66
CA LYS A 9 13.49 16.43 13.71
C LYS A 9 12.83 16.44 12.54
N THR A 10 12.95 15.62 11.78
CA THR A 10 12.27 15.53 10.65
C THR A 10 10.84 15.57 10.93
N ALA A 11 10.17 16.42 10.41
CA ALA A 11 8.75 16.47 10.53
C ALA A 11 8.18 15.26 9.81
N LYS A 12 7.07 14.75 10.30
CA LYS A 12 6.41 13.67 9.63
C LYS A 12 5.97 14.13 8.27
N PRO A 13 5.97 13.28 7.26
CA PRO A 13 5.46 13.65 5.97
C PRO A 13 4.02 14.13 6.06
N LYS A 14 3.67 15.09 5.26
CA LYS A 14 2.30 15.55 5.19
C LYS A 14 1.52 14.59 4.31
N LEU A 15 0.41 14.16 4.78
CA LEU A 15 -0.42 13.20 4.06
C LEU A 15 -1.84 13.71 3.94
N ALA A 16 -2.28 13.90 2.70
CA ALA A 16 -3.67 14.11 2.40
C ALA A 16 -4.21 12.76 1.94
N LEU A 17 -5.07 12.16 2.72
CA LEU A 17 -5.57 10.82 2.48
C LEU A 17 -7.07 10.82 2.36
N ALA A 18 -7.59 10.23 1.29
CA ALA A 18 -9.00 9.95 1.15
C ALA A 18 -9.17 8.44 1.14
N VAL A 19 -10.15 7.93 1.86
CA VAL A 19 -10.46 6.51 1.87
C VAL A 19 -11.90 6.35 1.40
N GLN A 20 -12.09 5.54 0.37
CA GLN A 20 -13.40 5.34 -0.24
C GLN A 20 -13.80 3.88 -0.10
N TYR A 21 -14.93 3.65 0.54
CA TYR A 21 -15.47 2.31 0.70
C TYR A 21 -16.63 2.17 -0.29
N VAL A 22 -16.37 1.51 -1.40
CA VAL A 22 -17.36 1.42 -2.48
C VAL A 22 -18.08 0.10 -2.45
N THR A 23 -17.67 -0.80 -1.59
CA THR A 23 -18.31 -2.09 -1.45
C THR A 23 -18.69 -2.28 0.02
N ALA A 24 -19.68 -3.11 0.26
CA ALA A 24 -20.10 -3.41 1.63
C ALA A 24 -19.80 -4.88 1.87
N VAL A 25 -18.86 -5.15 2.74
CA VAL A 25 -18.51 -6.50 3.13
C VAL A 25 -18.34 -6.52 4.64
N ASP A 26 -18.21 -7.71 5.21
CA ASP A 26 -18.19 -7.85 6.66
C ASP A 26 -17.02 -7.15 7.31
N TYR A 27 -15.88 -7.13 6.66
CA TYR A 27 -14.71 -6.48 7.26
C TYR A 27 -14.02 -5.57 6.28
N LEU A 28 -13.77 -4.37 6.70
CA LEU A 28 -12.92 -3.43 5.97
C LEU A 28 -12.07 -2.70 7.01
N PRO A 29 -10.84 -2.37 6.66
CA PRO A 29 -10.00 -1.61 7.57
C PRO A 29 -10.62 -0.24 7.85
N THR A 30 -10.39 0.28 9.04
CA THR A 30 -10.86 1.61 9.38
C THR A 30 -9.97 2.66 8.73
N ARG A 31 -10.47 3.89 8.65
CA ARG A 31 -9.68 4.99 8.12
C ARG A 31 -8.41 5.20 8.93
N SER A 32 -8.49 5.06 10.23
CA SER A 32 -7.32 5.19 11.09
C SER A 32 -6.27 4.13 10.77
N GLN A 33 -6.69 2.90 10.55
CA GLN A 33 -5.78 1.83 10.21
C GLN A 33 -5.12 2.11 8.87
N VAL A 34 -5.89 2.50 7.88
CA VAL A 34 -5.35 2.78 6.56
C VAL A 34 -4.34 3.93 6.64
N ARG A 35 -4.68 4.99 7.38
CA ARG A 35 -3.76 6.12 7.53
C ARG A 35 -2.45 5.69 8.16
N ARG A 36 -2.53 4.86 9.17
CA ARG A 36 -1.34 4.39 9.86
C ARG A 36 -0.44 3.59 8.92
N TRP A 37 -1.04 2.73 8.11
CA TRP A 37 -0.28 1.90 7.18
C TRP A 37 0.35 2.73 6.06
N VAL A 38 -0.41 3.68 5.52
CA VAL A 38 0.11 4.55 4.48
C VAL A 38 1.28 5.37 5.02
N ARG A 39 1.11 5.97 6.20
CA ARG A 39 2.18 6.77 6.77
C ARG A 39 3.45 5.97 7.00
N ALA A 40 3.30 4.73 7.43
CA ALA A 40 4.47 3.90 7.72
C ALA A 40 5.33 3.66 6.49
N ALA A 41 4.74 3.70 5.30
CA ALA A 41 5.46 3.44 4.06
C ALA A 41 5.96 4.71 3.38
N LEU A 42 5.59 5.90 3.87
CA LEU A 42 5.97 7.14 3.20
C LEU A 42 7.34 7.62 3.62
N THR A 43 8.09 8.17 2.68
CA THR A 43 9.33 8.85 2.97
C THR A 43 9.21 10.36 2.70
N GLY A 44 8.11 10.79 2.13
CA GLY A 44 7.89 12.20 1.84
C GLY A 44 6.42 12.51 1.81
N ASP A 45 6.08 13.73 1.45
CA ASP A 45 4.69 14.18 1.43
C ASP A 45 3.91 13.43 0.35
N ALA A 46 2.62 13.27 0.56
CA ALA A 46 1.81 12.50 -0.37
C ALA A 46 0.36 12.92 -0.35
N GLU A 47 -0.29 12.70 -1.48
CA GLU A 47 -1.72 12.86 -1.60
C GLU A 47 -2.22 11.56 -2.21
N ILE A 48 -2.90 10.75 -1.45
CA ILE A 48 -3.26 9.38 -1.84
C ILE A 48 -4.71 9.12 -1.58
N THR A 49 -5.38 8.46 -2.51
CA THR A 49 -6.71 7.93 -2.32
C THR A 49 -6.61 6.41 -2.25
N VAL A 50 -7.21 5.81 -1.25
CA VAL A 50 -7.29 4.36 -1.11
C VAL A 50 -8.75 3.97 -1.28
N ARG A 51 -9.03 3.10 -2.25
CA ARG A 51 -10.39 2.75 -2.61
C ARG A 51 -10.57 1.26 -2.47
N PHE A 52 -11.59 0.86 -1.75
CA PHE A 52 -11.93 -0.55 -1.54
C PHE A 52 -13.11 -0.89 -2.43
N VAL A 53 -12.94 -1.84 -3.35
CA VAL A 53 -13.91 -2.11 -4.41
C VAL A 53 -14.31 -3.58 -4.45
N ALA A 54 -15.42 -3.85 -5.11
CA ALA A 54 -15.84 -5.22 -5.37
C ALA A 54 -15.15 -5.75 -6.63
N ALA A 55 -15.41 -7.02 -6.94
CA ALA A 55 -14.70 -7.68 -8.03
C ALA A 55 -14.92 -7.04 -9.38
N GLU A 56 -16.13 -6.57 -9.64
CA GLU A 56 -16.44 -6.01 -10.96
C GLU A 56 -15.62 -4.77 -11.24
N GLU A 57 -15.56 -3.85 -10.30
CA GLU A 57 -14.79 -2.63 -10.49
C GLU A 57 -13.29 -2.96 -10.55
N GLY A 58 -12.84 -3.87 -9.70
CA GLY A 58 -11.42 -4.26 -9.72
C GLY A 58 -11.01 -4.87 -11.05
N ARG A 59 -11.86 -5.72 -11.61
CA ARG A 59 -11.60 -6.32 -12.90
C ARG A 59 -11.60 -5.27 -14.00
N ALA A 60 -12.59 -4.37 -14.00
CA ALA A 60 -12.68 -3.34 -15.02
C ALA A 60 -11.46 -2.44 -15.01
N LEU A 61 -10.99 -2.04 -13.83
CA LEU A 61 -9.83 -1.18 -13.74
C LEU A 61 -8.57 -1.90 -14.21
N ASN A 62 -8.42 -3.17 -13.86
CA ASN A 62 -7.24 -3.92 -14.27
C ASN A 62 -7.25 -4.14 -15.79
N ARG A 63 -8.43 -4.41 -16.36
CA ARG A 63 -8.56 -4.58 -17.79
C ARG A 63 -8.27 -3.29 -18.54
N ASP A 64 -8.86 -2.18 -18.08
CA ASP A 64 -8.79 -0.92 -18.82
C ASP A 64 -7.42 -0.27 -18.72
N TYR A 65 -6.72 -0.44 -17.61
CA TYR A 65 -5.45 0.25 -17.40
C TYR A 65 -4.23 -0.67 -17.50
N ARG A 66 -4.40 -1.95 -17.38
CA ARG A 66 -3.26 -2.88 -17.46
C ARG A 66 -3.45 -3.97 -18.50
N GLY A 67 -4.60 -4.02 -19.15
CA GLY A 67 -4.87 -5.01 -20.17
C GLY A 67 -5.09 -6.42 -19.65
N LYS A 68 -5.38 -6.55 -18.35
CA LYS A 68 -5.57 -7.87 -17.75
C LYS A 68 -6.99 -8.03 -17.30
N ASP A 69 -7.72 -8.94 -17.90
CA ASP A 69 -9.15 -9.09 -17.71
C ASP A 69 -9.48 -10.00 -16.54
N TYR A 70 -8.99 -9.63 -15.35
CA TYR A 70 -9.32 -10.32 -14.12
C TYR A 70 -9.09 -9.34 -12.97
N ALA A 71 -9.72 -9.60 -11.83
CA ALA A 71 -9.51 -8.76 -10.67
C ALA A 71 -8.21 -9.16 -9.98
N THR A 72 -7.41 -8.18 -9.60
CA THR A 72 -6.19 -8.43 -8.83
C THR A 72 -6.35 -7.82 -7.44
N ASN A 73 -5.43 -8.10 -6.53
CA ASN A 73 -5.57 -7.68 -5.15
C ASN A 73 -5.41 -6.17 -4.96
N VAL A 74 -4.38 -5.57 -5.54
CA VAL A 74 -4.15 -4.14 -5.40
C VAL A 74 -3.62 -3.57 -6.72
N LEU A 75 -4.12 -2.39 -7.06
CA LEU A 75 -3.64 -1.63 -8.20
C LEU A 75 -3.13 -0.30 -7.68
N SER A 76 -2.00 0.15 -8.23
CA SER A 76 -1.40 1.42 -7.87
C SER A 76 -1.34 2.29 -9.11
N PHE A 77 -1.89 3.50 -9.01
CA PHE A 77 -1.89 4.43 -10.12
C PHE A 77 -1.18 5.70 -9.66
N ALA A 78 0.00 5.96 -10.18
CA ALA A 78 0.75 7.17 -9.84
C ALA A 78 0.43 8.25 -10.85
N TYR A 79 0.21 9.47 -10.35
CA TYR A 79 -0.04 10.59 -11.23
C TYR A 79 1.26 11.37 -11.39
N GLU A 80 1.45 11.88 -12.59
CA GLU A 80 2.66 12.58 -12.86
C GLU A 80 2.77 13.93 -12.30
N SER A 81 1.74 14.46 -11.77
CA SER A 81 1.75 15.84 -11.36
C SER A 81 2.48 16.10 -10.08
N ALA A 82 3.18 15.12 -9.56
CA ALA A 82 3.92 15.35 -8.35
C ALA A 82 4.89 16.48 -8.55
N PRO A 83 4.81 17.51 -7.77
CA PRO A 83 5.68 18.64 -7.97
C PRO A 83 7.10 18.26 -7.62
N ALA A 84 7.99 19.05 -8.11
CA ALA A 84 9.36 18.87 -7.74
C ALA A 84 9.43 18.92 -6.25
N GLY A 85 10.19 18.15 -5.67
CA GLY A 85 10.30 18.12 -4.23
C GLY A 85 9.84 16.83 -3.64
N GLY A 86 9.37 15.94 -4.45
CA GLY A 86 9.15 14.62 -3.96
C GLY A 86 7.78 14.27 -3.42
N SER A 87 6.80 15.09 -3.66
CA SER A 87 5.45 14.71 -3.28
C SER A 87 4.97 13.58 -4.16
N VAL A 88 4.24 12.67 -3.59
CA VAL A 88 3.67 11.55 -4.30
C VAL A 88 2.18 11.78 -4.44
N CYS A 89 1.62 11.52 -5.60
CA CYS A 89 0.20 11.65 -5.82
C CYS A 89 -0.28 10.40 -6.53
N GLY A 90 -1.26 9.72 -5.99
CA GLY A 90 -1.73 8.50 -6.61
C GLY A 90 -2.91 7.87 -5.94
N ASP A 91 -3.35 6.77 -6.52
CA ASP A 91 -4.47 5.99 -6.01
C ASP A 91 -4.05 4.56 -5.79
N LEU A 92 -4.59 3.97 -4.75
CA LEU A 92 -4.52 2.53 -4.52
C LEU A 92 -5.93 1.99 -4.58
N VAL A 93 -6.13 0.91 -5.33
CA VAL A 93 -7.43 0.25 -5.41
C VAL A 93 -7.26 -1.17 -4.91
N LEU A 94 -8.00 -1.52 -3.86
CA LEU A 94 -7.94 -2.86 -3.27
C LEU A 94 -9.23 -3.59 -3.55
N CYS A 95 -9.12 -4.77 -4.16
CA CYS A 95 -10.27 -5.57 -4.54
C CYS A 95 -10.58 -6.51 -3.39
N THR A 96 -11.63 -6.23 -2.65
CA THR A 96 -11.87 -6.90 -1.37
C THR A 96 -12.07 -8.40 -1.46
N PRO A 97 -12.79 -8.96 -2.45
CA PRO A 97 -12.91 -10.40 -2.49
C PRO A 97 -11.60 -11.12 -2.80
N VAL A 98 -10.73 -10.50 -3.59
CA VAL A 98 -9.44 -11.11 -3.89
C VAL A 98 -8.56 -11.10 -2.65
N VAL A 99 -8.55 -9.98 -1.93
CA VAL A 99 -7.75 -9.86 -0.71
C VAL A 99 -8.23 -10.88 0.33
N ALA A 100 -9.54 -11.04 0.48
CA ALA A 100 -10.09 -11.98 1.45
C ALA A 100 -9.73 -13.42 1.10
N LEU A 101 -9.80 -13.77 -0.17
CA LEU A 101 -9.47 -15.11 -0.61
C LEU A 101 -7.98 -15.40 -0.39
N GLU A 102 -7.13 -14.44 -0.73
CA GLU A 102 -5.69 -14.61 -0.54
C GLU A 102 -5.34 -14.76 0.93
N ALA A 103 -5.94 -13.97 1.79
CA ALA A 103 -5.68 -14.06 3.22
C ALA A 103 -6.01 -15.45 3.73
N GLN A 104 -7.14 -15.99 3.28
CA GLN A 104 -7.55 -17.30 3.69
C GLN A 104 -6.58 -18.36 3.16
N GLN A 105 -6.20 -18.28 1.90
CA GLN A 105 -5.29 -19.24 1.31
C GLN A 105 -3.91 -19.21 1.95
N GLN A 106 -3.47 -18.03 2.34
CA GLN A 106 -2.14 -17.86 2.95
C GLN A 106 -2.17 -17.97 4.45
N GLN A 107 -3.34 -18.22 5.03
CA GLN A 107 -3.50 -18.37 6.47
C GLN A 107 -3.02 -17.13 7.22
N LYS A 108 -3.36 -15.96 6.69
CA LYS A 108 -3.05 -14.69 7.31
C LYS A 108 -4.33 -14.06 7.81
N SER A 109 -4.22 -13.22 8.83
CA SER A 109 -5.38 -12.43 9.20
C SER A 109 -5.69 -11.46 8.08
N LEU A 110 -6.95 -11.12 7.92
CA LEU A 110 -7.35 -10.19 6.87
C LEU A 110 -6.70 -8.84 7.10
N ASN A 111 -6.60 -8.43 8.36
CA ASN A 111 -5.98 -7.15 8.69
C ASN A 111 -4.51 -7.12 8.29
N ALA A 112 -3.78 -8.19 8.55
CA ALA A 112 -2.37 -8.26 8.18
C ALA A 112 -2.19 -8.23 6.66
N HIS A 113 -3.09 -8.90 5.93
CA HIS A 113 -2.96 -8.92 4.49
C HIS A 113 -3.28 -7.54 3.88
N TYR A 114 -4.31 -6.86 4.38
CA TYR A 114 -4.59 -5.50 3.92
C TYR A 114 -3.41 -4.58 4.23
N ALA A 115 -2.83 -4.68 5.42
CA ALA A 115 -1.71 -3.82 5.77
C ALA A 115 -0.54 -4.03 4.82
N HIS A 116 -0.24 -5.28 4.50
CA HIS A 116 0.85 -5.60 3.57
C HIS A 116 0.57 -5.02 2.20
N LEU A 117 -0.65 -5.17 1.69
CA LEU A 117 -0.97 -4.68 0.35
C LEU A 117 -0.97 -3.17 0.27
N VAL A 118 -1.42 -2.49 1.32
CA VAL A 118 -1.38 -1.03 1.35
C VAL A 118 0.08 -0.56 1.36
N VAL A 119 0.92 -1.17 2.18
CA VAL A 119 2.35 -0.82 2.22
C VAL A 119 2.99 -1.06 0.85
N HIS A 120 2.71 -2.21 0.25
CA HIS A 120 3.23 -2.55 -1.07
C HIS A 120 2.82 -1.51 -2.11
N GLY A 121 1.56 -1.14 -2.13
CA GLY A 121 1.07 -0.14 -3.09
C GLY A 121 1.68 1.23 -2.89
N VAL A 122 1.86 1.65 -1.63
CA VAL A 122 2.46 2.94 -1.35
C VAL A 122 3.93 2.96 -1.77
N LEU A 123 4.63 1.84 -1.59
CA LEU A 123 6.01 1.76 -2.08
C LEU A 123 6.07 1.86 -3.59
N HIS A 124 5.13 1.21 -4.29
CA HIS A 124 5.07 1.34 -5.75
C HIS A 124 4.85 2.79 -6.15
N LEU A 125 3.98 3.51 -5.47
CA LEU A 125 3.74 4.92 -5.79
C LEU A 125 5.00 5.75 -5.62
N GLN A 126 5.91 5.31 -4.76
CA GLN A 126 7.15 6.02 -4.52
C GLN A 126 8.31 5.54 -5.42
N GLY A 127 8.01 4.67 -6.38
CA GLY A 127 8.99 4.27 -7.37
C GLY A 127 9.64 2.92 -7.16
N PHE A 128 9.30 2.21 -6.08
CA PHE A 128 9.81 0.86 -5.92
C PHE A 128 9.13 -0.06 -6.92
N ASP A 129 9.85 -1.03 -7.40
CA ASP A 129 9.32 -1.93 -8.40
C ASP A 129 9.86 -3.34 -8.15
N HIS A 130 9.36 -4.33 -8.88
CA HIS A 130 9.80 -5.69 -8.73
C HIS A 130 9.89 -6.39 -10.07
N GLU A 131 10.31 -5.65 -11.10
CA GLU A 131 10.44 -6.23 -12.42
C GLU A 131 11.69 -7.07 -12.55
N THR A 132 12.73 -6.78 -11.80
CA THR A 132 13.93 -7.61 -11.78
C THR A 132 14.03 -8.25 -10.42
N GLU A 133 14.84 -9.30 -10.33
CA GLU A 133 15.02 -9.95 -9.04
C GLU A 133 15.67 -9.03 -8.02
N ALA A 134 16.61 -8.22 -8.46
CA ALA A 134 17.26 -7.28 -7.55
C ALA A 134 16.25 -6.25 -7.02
N GLN A 135 15.40 -5.74 -7.89
CA GLN A 135 14.35 -4.80 -7.46
C GLN A 135 13.39 -5.46 -6.50
N ALA A 136 12.99 -6.70 -6.80
CA ALA A 136 12.06 -7.42 -5.94
C ALA A 136 12.65 -7.61 -4.54
N GLN A 137 13.92 -7.93 -4.44
CA GLN A 137 14.56 -8.13 -3.14
C GLN A 137 14.57 -6.84 -2.33
N VAL A 138 14.86 -5.70 -2.97
CA VAL A 138 14.87 -4.43 -2.29
C VAL A 138 13.48 -4.06 -1.81
N MET A 139 12.49 -4.21 -2.66
CA MET A 139 11.12 -3.87 -2.32
C MET A 139 10.60 -4.76 -1.21
N GLU A 140 10.83 -6.07 -1.29
CA GLU A 140 10.37 -7.00 -0.28
C GLU A 140 11.04 -6.76 1.06
N ALA A 141 12.31 -6.39 1.06
CA ALA A 141 12.99 -6.06 2.30
C ALA A 141 12.35 -4.85 2.96
N ARG A 142 11.98 -3.85 2.17
CA ARG A 142 11.30 -2.67 2.72
C ARG A 142 9.93 -3.02 3.25
N GLU A 143 9.17 -3.82 2.51
CA GLU A 143 7.84 -4.23 2.95
C GLU A 143 7.95 -4.98 4.27
N ARG A 144 8.90 -5.90 4.35
CA ARG A 144 9.07 -6.71 5.55
C ARG A 144 9.37 -5.82 6.76
N THR A 145 10.29 -4.89 6.61
CA THR A 145 10.66 -3.99 7.69
C THR A 145 9.47 -3.16 8.15
N ILE A 146 8.72 -2.60 7.21
CA ILE A 146 7.60 -1.72 7.54
C ILE A 146 6.47 -2.51 8.18
N VAL A 147 6.11 -3.64 7.59
CA VAL A 147 4.99 -4.44 8.07
C VAL A 147 5.28 -4.98 9.46
N MET A 148 6.51 -5.43 9.71
CA MET A 148 6.87 -5.92 11.03
C MET A 148 6.90 -4.80 12.05
N ARG A 149 7.32 -3.60 11.65
CA ARG A 149 7.30 -2.45 12.55
C ARG A 149 5.87 -2.05 12.90
N LEU A 150 4.92 -2.33 12.02
CA LEU A 150 3.51 -2.07 12.31
C LEU A 150 2.92 -3.10 13.26
N GLY A 151 3.67 -4.14 13.58
CA GLY A 151 3.20 -5.16 14.54
C GLY A 151 2.69 -6.43 13.91
N PHE A 152 2.85 -6.58 12.61
CA PHE A 152 2.40 -7.79 11.93
C PHE A 152 3.58 -8.73 11.70
N VAL A 153 3.29 -10.00 11.41
CA VAL A 153 4.33 -10.96 11.11
C VAL A 153 4.92 -10.63 9.74
N ASP A 154 6.10 -11.18 9.48
CA ASP A 154 6.79 -11.01 8.21
C ASP A 154 5.89 -11.51 7.09
N PRO A 155 5.51 -10.68 6.13
CA PRO A 155 4.57 -11.08 5.08
C PRO A 155 5.16 -12.12 4.14
N TYR A 156 6.47 -12.28 4.16
CA TYR A 156 7.13 -13.24 3.28
C TYR A 156 7.64 -14.47 4.01
N SER A 157 7.30 -14.62 5.29
CA SER A 157 7.69 -15.82 5.99
C SER A 157 6.74 -16.95 5.60
N ASP A 158 7.22 -18.16 5.73
CA ASP A 158 6.39 -19.28 5.43
C ASP A 158 5.58 -19.59 6.61
N GLY A 159 4.91 -18.91 7.12
CA GLY A 159 4.02 -19.03 8.21
C GLY A 159 4.01 -20.29 9.03
N ASP A 160 4.20 -21.35 8.45
CA ASP A 160 4.08 -22.55 9.20
C ASP A 160 5.33 -22.98 9.81
N LYS A 161 6.32 -22.24 9.68
CA LYS A 161 7.56 -22.65 10.22
C LYS A 161 7.68 -22.38 11.66
#